data_44a6e2b4a21aaf6e7f20abc821e23883
#
_entry.id   44a6e2b4a21aaf6e7f20abc821e23883
#
_cell.length_a   1.000
_cell.length_b   1.000
_cell.length_c   1.000
_cell.angle_alpha   90.00
_cell.angle_beta   90.00
_cell.angle_gamma   90.00
#
_symmetry.space_group_name_H-M   'P 1'
#
loop_
_entity.id
_entity.type
_entity.pdbx_description
1 polymer ?
#
loop_
_entity_poly.entity_id
_entity_poly.type
_entity_poly.pdbx_seq_one_letter_code
_entity_poly.pdbx_strand_id
1 'polypeptide(L)'
;MSTSANELYGSPKREISVILPVLNEEKYLEDAVNSILAQQYDGKIEVILAIGPSHDKTAEIAQRLHNNDSRVVVVENPSGRTAAGLNRAIAASQYSIIVRVDGHANIPDNYCQLVSEILEQTGAVNVGGVMAAEGQSIFERSVARAMRSPLGVGASRFHTGGGAGETDTVYLGAFRKEEIGRA
;
A
#
# COMPACT_ATOMS: atom_id res chain seq x y z
N MET A 1 -39.23 16.51 8.78
CA MET A 1 -38.02 15.87 9.28
C MET A 1 -37.65 14.82 8.26
N SER A 2 -36.75 15.15 7.35
CA SER A 2 -36.31 14.23 6.29
C SER A 2 -35.07 13.51 6.81
N THR A 3 -35.26 12.27 7.25
CA THR A 3 -34.14 11.36 7.56
C THR A 3 -33.45 11.05 6.22
N SER A 4 -32.18 11.42 6.09
CA SER A 4 -31.44 11.22 4.86
C SER A 4 -31.33 9.70 4.57
N ALA A 5 -31.46 9.29 3.32
CA ALA A 5 -31.39 7.90 2.89
C ALA A 5 -30.06 7.21 3.30
N ASN A 6 -29.06 7.95 3.70
CA ASN A 6 -27.75 7.49 4.15
C ASN A 6 -27.75 6.86 5.57
N GLU A 7 -28.76 7.12 6.39
CA GLU A 7 -28.87 6.52 7.75
C GLU A 7 -29.49 5.12 7.74
N LEU A 8 -30.13 4.70 6.66
CA LEU A 8 -30.81 3.41 6.55
C LEU A 8 -30.01 2.33 5.83
N TYR A 9 -29.01 2.73 5.05
CA TYR A 9 -28.05 1.81 4.41
C TYR A 9 -26.66 2.33 4.75
N GLY A 10 -25.97 1.71 5.71
CA GLY A 10 -24.58 2.02 5.99
C GLY A 10 -23.81 2.08 4.66
N SER A 11 -22.92 3.07 4.51
CA SER A 11 -22.10 3.21 3.31
C SER A 11 -21.54 1.85 2.90
N PRO A 12 -21.57 1.45 1.62
CA PRO A 12 -21.09 0.15 1.20
C PRO A 12 -19.67 -0.04 1.70
N LYS A 13 -19.45 -1.05 2.56
CA LYS A 13 -18.12 -1.37 3.08
C LYS A 13 -17.21 -1.57 1.89
N ARG A 14 -16.25 -0.68 1.71
CA ARG A 14 -15.33 -0.75 0.57
C ARG A 14 -14.30 -1.81 0.87
N GLU A 15 -14.09 -2.71 -0.07
CA GLU A 15 -13.16 -3.80 0.04
C GLU A 15 -11.84 -3.38 -0.62
N ILE A 16 -10.70 -3.69 0.01
CA ILE A 16 -9.36 -3.23 -0.37
C ILE A 16 -8.48 -4.41 -0.75
N SER A 17 -7.86 -4.35 -1.91
CA SER A 17 -6.76 -5.21 -2.31
C SER A 17 -5.43 -4.47 -2.11
N VAL A 18 -4.63 -4.91 -1.14
CA VAL A 18 -3.28 -4.37 -0.93
C VAL A 18 -2.31 -5.18 -1.78
N ILE A 19 -1.57 -4.51 -2.65
CA ILE A 19 -0.67 -5.13 -3.61
C ILE A 19 0.79 -4.82 -3.30
N LEU A 20 1.64 -5.86 -3.26
CA LEU A 20 3.06 -5.75 -2.99
C LEU A 20 3.88 -6.41 -4.11
N PRO A 21 4.66 -5.64 -4.88
CA PRO A 21 5.73 -6.22 -5.70
C PRO A 21 6.90 -6.55 -4.78
N VAL A 22 7.35 -7.80 -4.77
CA VAL A 22 8.33 -8.31 -3.80
C VAL A 22 9.50 -8.97 -4.50
N LEU A 23 10.73 -8.56 -4.14
CA LEU A 23 11.99 -9.14 -4.63
C LEU A 23 13.09 -8.97 -3.59
N ASN A 24 13.65 -10.07 -3.04
CA ASN A 24 14.71 -10.07 -2.04
C ASN A 24 14.37 -9.26 -0.76
N GLU A 25 13.22 -9.56 -0.15
CA GLU A 25 12.67 -8.87 1.02
C GLU A 25 12.58 -9.77 2.27
N GLU A 26 13.46 -10.79 2.39
CA GLU A 26 13.40 -11.75 3.51
C GLU A 26 13.39 -11.11 4.90
N LYS A 27 13.97 -9.92 5.05
CA LYS A 27 14.09 -9.22 6.33
C LYS A 27 12.82 -8.46 6.74
N TYR A 28 12.02 -8.03 5.77
CA TYR A 28 10.97 -7.04 6.01
C TYR A 28 9.58 -7.51 5.61
N LEU A 29 9.48 -8.50 4.70
CA LEU A 29 8.22 -8.94 4.13
C LEU A 29 7.19 -9.37 5.18
N GLU A 30 7.62 -10.09 6.21
CA GLU A 30 6.72 -10.56 7.26
C GLU A 30 6.13 -9.40 8.07
N ASP A 31 6.95 -8.43 8.46
CA ASP A 31 6.51 -7.24 9.19
C ASP A 31 5.58 -6.37 8.33
N ALA A 32 5.91 -6.18 7.05
CA ALA A 32 5.08 -5.44 6.11
C ALA A 32 3.70 -6.07 5.96
N VAL A 33 3.62 -7.39 5.74
CA VAL A 33 2.34 -8.10 5.61
C VAL A 33 1.57 -8.08 6.92
N ASN A 34 2.21 -8.27 8.06
CA ASN A 34 1.56 -8.21 9.37
C ASN A 34 0.96 -6.82 9.64
N SER A 35 1.65 -5.73 9.28
CA SER A 35 1.11 -4.37 9.42
C SER A 35 -0.16 -4.15 8.59
N ILE A 36 -0.27 -4.82 7.44
CA ILE A 36 -1.47 -4.77 6.60
C ILE A 36 -2.59 -5.62 7.17
N LEU A 37 -2.28 -6.83 7.63
CA LEU A 37 -3.27 -7.74 8.20
C LEU A 37 -3.85 -7.24 9.54
N ALA A 38 -3.11 -6.37 10.26
CA ALA A 38 -3.50 -5.74 11.51
C ALA A 38 -4.29 -4.43 11.34
N GLN A 39 -4.56 -4.00 10.11
CA GLN A 39 -5.28 -2.75 9.86
C GLN A 39 -6.64 -2.68 10.56
N GLN A 40 -6.90 -1.58 11.25
CA GLN A 40 -8.21 -1.23 11.81
C GLN A 40 -9.10 -0.71 10.69
N TYR A 41 -9.82 -1.62 10.04
CA TYR A 41 -10.65 -1.35 8.88
C TYR A 41 -11.94 -2.16 8.93
N ASP A 42 -13.08 -1.50 8.76
CA ASP A 42 -14.40 -2.14 8.83
C ASP A 42 -14.75 -2.99 7.59
N GLY A 43 -14.03 -2.81 6.49
CA GLY A 43 -14.20 -3.56 5.25
C GLY A 43 -13.35 -4.84 5.20
N LYS A 44 -13.38 -5.53 4.04
CA LYS A 44 -12.48 -6.65 3.80
C LYS A 44 -11.16 -6.16 3.21
N ILE A 45 -10.09 -6.83 3.60
CA ILE A 45 -8.74 -6.63 3.07
C ILE A 45 -8.23 -7.97 2.54
N GLU A 46 -7.67 -7.97 1.34
CA GLU A 46 -6.79 -9.02 0.83
C GLU A 46 -5.39 -8.46 0.58
N VAL A 47 -4.37 -9.31 0.62
CA VAL A 47 -2.96 -8.96 0.39
C VAL A 47 -2.44 -9.79 -0.76
N ILE A 48 -1.97 -9.14 -1.82
CA ILE A 48 -1.48 -9.84 -3.02
C ILE A 48 0.03 -9.61 -3.16
N LEU A 49 0.79 -10.67 -2.97
CA LEU A 49 2.25 -10.68 -3.06
C LEU A 49 2.67 -11.11 -4.45
N ALA A 50 3.20 -10.17 -5.25
CA ALA A 50 3.76 -10.48 -6.58
C ALA A 50 5.25 -10.78 -6.45
N ILE A 51 5.59 -12.07 -6.37
CA ILE A 51 6.93 -12.56 -6.02
C ILE A 51 7.83 -12.65 -7.25
N GLY A 52 8.90 -11.85 -7.24
CA GLY A 52 9.98 -11.91 -8.22
C GLY A 52 10.96 -13.08 -7.98
N PRO A 53 11.92 -13.32 -8.89
CA PRO A 53 12.93 -14.37 -8.77
C PRO A 53 13.97 -14.00 -7.69
N SER A 54 13.55 -14.13 -6.43
CA SER A 54 14.37 -13.83 -5.25
C SER A 54 15.45 -14.88 -5.02
N HIS A 55 16.61 -14.45 -4.49
CA HIS A 55 17.76 -15.32 -4.18
C HIS A 55 17.88 -15.60 -2.68
N ASP A 56 16.97 -15.05 -1.88
CA ASP A 56 16.86 -15.19 -0.43
C ASP A 56 15.60 -15.98 -0.05
N LYS A 57 15.20 -15.97 1.22
CA LYS A 57 14.02 -16.68 1.73
C LYS A 57 12.68 -16.02 1.44
N THR A 58 12.63 -14.98 0.61
CA THR A 58 11.40 -14.22 0.32
C THR A 58 10.26 -15.12 -0.14
N ALA A 59 10.52 -16.04 -1.08
CA ALA A 59 9.49 -16.94 -1.61
C ALA A 59 8.95 -17.91 -0.55
N GLU A 60 9.83 -18.44 0.33
CA GLU A 60 9.45 -19.31 1.43
C GLU A 60 8.56 -18.57 2.45
N ILE A 61 8.94 -17.32 2.79
CA ILE A 61 8.17 -16.46 3.69
C ILE A 61 6.80 -16.16 3.11
N ALA A 62 6.72 -15.77 1.83
CA ALA A 62 5.47 -15.49 1.15
C ALA A 62 4.52 -16.70 1.15
N GLN A 63 5.04 -17.89 0.87
CA GLN A 63 4.23 -19.12 0.90
C GLN A 63 3.76 -19.48 2.30
N ARG A 64 4.59 -19.27 3.32
CA ARG A 64 4.20 -19.46 4.73
C ARG A 64 3.09 -18.50 5.13
N LEU A 65 3.20 -17.21 4.76
CA LEU A 65 2.17 -16.21 5.04
C LEU A 65 0.84 -16.57 4.37
N HIS A 66 0.87 -17.01 3.11
CA HIS A 66 -0.30 -17.50 2.39
C HIS A 66 -0.96 -18.70 3.08
N ASN A 67 -0.17 -19.65 3.57
CA ASN A 67 -0.70 -20.85 4.24
C ASN A 67 -1.32 -20.52 5.62
N ASN A 68 -0.85 -19.45 6.27
CA ASN A 68 -1.28 -19.05 7.60
C ASN A 68 -2.52 -18.12 7.61
N ASP A 69 -2.72 -17.34 6.54
CA ASP A 69 -3.85 -16.41 6.45
C ASP A 69 -4.46 -16.43 5.04
N SER A 70 -5.71 -16.80 4.95
CA SER A 70 -6.45 -16.90 3.68
C SER A 70 -6.62 -15.58 2.93
N ARG A 71 -6.38 -14.46 3.58
CA ARG A 71 -6.38 -13.13 2.95
C ARG A 71 -5.12 -12.87 2.13
N VAL A 72 -4.06 -13.64 2.33
CA VAL A 72 -2.79 -13.51 1.59
C VAL A 72 -2.82 -14.37 0.33
N VAL A 73 -2.61 -13.75 -0.81
CA VAL A 73 -2.55 -14.40 -2.13
C VAL A 73 -1.15 -14.21 -2.71
N VAL A 74 -0.55 -15.27 -3.23
CA VAL A 74 0.76 -15.23 -3.90
C VAL A 74 0.57 -15.34 -5.40
N VAL A 75 1.19 -14.43 -6.16
CA VAL A 75 1.25 -14.49 -7.62
C VAL A 75 2.70 -14.40 -8.09
N GLU A 76 3.03 -15.08 -9.18
CA GLU A 76 4.37 -15.04 -9.74
C GLU A 76 4.63 -13.74 -10.53
N ASN A 77 5.84 -13.20 -10.39
CA ASN A 77 6.38 -12.11 -11.21
C ASN A 77 7.73 -12.52 -11.82
N PRO A 78 7.75 -13.40 -12.85
CA PRO A 78 8.99 -13.95 -13.39
C PRO A 78 10.01 -12.93 -13.88
N SER A 79 9.55 -11.72 -14.23
CA SER A 79 10.43 -10.65 -14.69
C SER A 79 11.21 -9.96 -13.57
N GLY A 80 10.78 -10.08 -12.31
CA GLY A 80 11.30 -9.32 -11.17
C GLY A 80 11.08 -7.80 -11.22
N ARG A 81 10.50 -7.29 -12.32
CA ARG A 81 10.28 -5.84 -12.48
C ARG A 81 9.07 -5.40 -11.63
N THR A 82 9.23 -4.30 -10.90
CA THR A 82 8.18 -3.73 -10.04
C THR A 82 6.87 -3.49 -10.81
N ALA A 83 6.94 -2.83 -11.97
CA ALA A 83 5.74 -2.54 -12.77
C ALA A 83 5.01 -3.81 -13.24
N ALA A 84 5.75 -4.84 -13.64
CA ALA A 84 5.15 -6.12 -14.03
C ALA A 84 4.51 -6.82 -12.84
N GLY A 85 5.15 -6.77 -11.66
CA GLY A 85 4.60 -7.30 -10.41
C GLY A 85 3.31 -6.59 -10.03
N LEU A 86 3.29 -5.26 -10.07
CA LEU A 86 2.08 -4.46 -9.81
C LEU A 86 0.94 -4.85 -10.77
N ASN A 87 1.21 -4.95 -12.08
CA ASN A 87 0.19 -5.34 -13.04
C ASN A 87 -0.37 -6.75 -12.78
N ARG A 88 0.47 -7.69 -12.36
CA ARG A 88 0.02 -9.05 -12.00
C ARG A 88 -0.82 -9.05 -10.73
N ALA A 89 -0.42 -8.28 -9.72
CA ALA A 89 -1.18 -8.15 -8.50
C ALA A 89 -2.54 -7.46 -8.73
N ILE A 90 -2.58 -6.39 -9.55
CA ILE A 90 -3.84 -5.73 -9.96
C ILE A 90 -4.76 -6.70 -10.71
N ALA A 91 -4.21 -7.51 -11.61
CA ALA A 91 -5.01 -8.51 -12.35
C ALA A 91 -5.61 -9.57 -11.42
N ALA A 92 -4.89 -9.97 -10.37
CA ALA A 92 -5.35 -10.93 -9.38
C ALA A 92 -6.28 -10.34 -8.31
N SER A 93 -6.31 -9.01 -8.16
CA SER A 93 -7.12 -8.34 -7.14
C SER A 93 -8.62 -8.51 -7.39
N GLN A 94 -9.39 -8.73 -6.31
CA GLN A 94 -10.83 -8.92 -6.36
C GLN A 94 -11.59 -7.64 -6.02
N TYR A 95 -10.99 -6.71 -5.28
CA TYR A 95 -11.68 -5.56 -4.70
C TYR A 95 -11.51 -4.27 -5.50
N SER A 96 -12.39 -3.30 -5.23
CA SER A 96 -12.52 -2.07 -6.01
C SER A 96 -11.48 -1.00 -5.68
N ILE A 97 -10.87 -1.07 -4.49
CA ILE A 97 -9.79 -0.17 -4.08
C ILE A 97 -8.49 -0.95 -4.09
N ILE A 98 -7.50 -0.42 -4.77
CA ILE A 98 -6.14 -0.95 -4.82
C ILE A 98 -5.24 -0.05 -3.96
N VAL A 99 -4.54 -0.63 -3.00
CA VAL A 99 -3.52 0.06 -2.20
C VAL A 99 -2.16 -0.56 -2.50
N ARG A 100 -1.21 0.23 -2.99
CA ARG A 100 0.16 -0.21 -3.16
C ARG A 100 0.91 -0.10 -1.84
N VAL A 101 1.60 -1.16 -1.46
CA VAL A 101 2.58 -1.15 -0.36
C VAL A 101 3.87 -1.79 -0.86
N ASP A 102 5.03 -1.26 -0.48
CA ASP A 102 6.31 -1.86 -0.83
C ASP A 102 6.69 -2.95 0.19
N GLY A 103 7.42 -3.99 -0.23
CA GLY A 103 7.71 -5.18 0.58
C GLY A 103 8.52 -4.95 1.86
N HIS A 104 9.03 -3.74 2.06
CA HIS A 104 9.75 -3.28 3.25
C HIS A 104 9.10 -2.08 3.93
N ALA A 105 7.85 -1.76 3.59
CA ALA A 105 7.13 -0.64 4.19
C ALA A 105 6.14 -1.11 5.25
N ASN A 106 6.12 -0.42 6.39
CA ASN A 106 5.08 -0.56 7.40
C ASN A 106 4.08 0.59 7.28
N ILE A 107 2.80 0.27 7.33
CA ILE A 107 1.72 1.27 7.27
C ILE A 107 1.09 1.45 8.66
N PRO A 108 0.65 2.68 9.02
CA PRO A 108 -0.08 2.92 10.25
C PRO A 108 -1.37 2.09 10.32
N ASP A 109 -1.81 1.72 11.53
CA ASP A 109 -2.95 0.83 11.79
C ASP A 109 -4.27 1.28 11.15
N ASN A 110 -4.44 2.56 10.87
CA ASN A 110 -5.64 3.16 10.28
C ASN A 110 -5.45 3.61 8.81
N TYR A 111 -4.35 3.22 8.16
CA TYR A 111 -4.04 3.70 6.81
C TYR A 111 -5.13 3.34 5.79
N CYS A 112 -5.59 2.09 5.79
CA CYS A 112 -6.64 1.62 4.89
C CYS A 112 -7.96 2.38 5.09
N GLN A 113 -8.32 2.67 6.34
CA GLN A 113 -9.50 3.46 6.68
C GLN A 113 -9.37 4.88 6.13
N LEU A 114 -8.27 5.56 6.41
CA LEU A 114 -8.05 6.95 5.99
C LEU A 114 -8.03 7.10 4.46
N VAL A 115 -7.33 6.25 3.72
CA VAL A 115 -7.27 6.36 2.26
C VAL A 115 -8.62 6.08 1.62
N SER A 116 -9.41 5.14 2.17
CA SER A 116 -10.76 4.86 1.71
C SER A 116 -11.70 6.05 1.91
N GLU A 117 -11.66 6.67 3.09
CA GLU A 117 -12.45 7.86 3.40
C GLU A 117 -12.08 9.06 2.52
N ILE A 118 -10.78 9.33 2.33
CA ILE A 118 -10.32 10.43 1.49
C ILE A 118 -10.70 10.21 0.02
N LEU A 119 -10.54 9.00 -0.52
CA LEU A 119 -11.00 8.66 -1.87
C LEU A 119 -12.50 8.94 -2.03
N GLU A 120 -13.31 8.67 -0.99
CA GLU A 120 -14.74 8.91 -1.03
C GLU A 120 -15.10 10.40 -0.96
N GLN A 121 -14.51 11.10 0.00
CA GLN A 121 -14.84 12.49 0.29
C GLN A 121 -14.38 13.44 -0.81
N THR A 122 -13.23 13.16 -1.43
CA THR A 122 -12.62 14.07 -2.41
C THR A 122 -12.90 13.72 -3.86
N GLY A 123 -13.28 12.47 -4.15
CA GLY A 123 -13.36 11.97 -5.51
C GLY A 123 -11.99 11.84 -6.20
N ALA A 124 -10.89 11.97 -5.47
CA ALA A 124 -9.54 11.85 -6.01
C ALA A 124 -9.32 10.49 -6.68
N VAL A 125 -8.53 10.48 -7.75
CA VAL A 125 -8.14 9.25 -8.48
C VAL A 125 -7.10 8.46 -7.72
N ASN A 126 -6.20 9.17 -7.01
CA ASN A 126 -5.11 8.60 -6.24
C ASN A 126 -4.95 9.35 -4.92
N VAL A 127 -4.82 8.61 -3.83
CA VAL A 127 -4.60 9.12 -2.48
C VAL A 127 -3.42 8.38 -1.86
N GLY A 128 -2.59 9.05 -1.11
CA GLY A 128 -1.49 8.41 -0.40
C GLY A 128 -0.93 9.26 0.72
N GLY A 129 0.05 8.69 1.41
CA GLY A 129 0.66 9.29 2.60
C GLY A 129 1.95 10.04 2.33
N VAL A 130 2.58 10.45 3.43
CA VAL A 130 3.92 10.99 3.49
C VAL A 130 4.88 9.87 3.87
N MET A 131 6.00 9.75 3.18
CA MET A 131 7.02 8.76 3.48
C MET A 131 7.79 9.14 4.74
N ALA A 132 7.67 8.35 5.80
CA ALA A 132 8.49 8.46 7.00
C ALA A 132 9.70 7.51 6.88
N ALA A 133 10.75 7.94 6.16
CA ALA A 133 11.97 7.15 6.03
C ALA A 133 12.61 6.93 7.41
N GLU A 134 12.89 5.68 7.77
CA GLU A 134 13.55 5.27 9.01
C GLU A 134 14.80 4.45 8.69
N GLY A 135 15.77 4.44 9.61
CA GLY A 135 17.00 3.66 9.47
C GLY A 135 17.41 3.03 10.78
N GLN A 136 17.91 1.80 10.73
CA GLN A 136 18.39 1.07 11.91
C GLN A 136 19.85 1.35 12.20
N SER A 137 20.71 1.39 11.19
CA SER A 137 22.12 1.73 11.30
C SER A 137 22.36 3.26 11.32
N ILE A 138 23.57 3.68 11.71
CA ILE A 138 23.97 5.11 11.67
C ILE A 138 23.91 5.64 10.22
N PHE A 139 24.35 4.85 9.26
CA PHE A 139 24.32 5.22 7.84
C PHE A 139 22.89 5.37 7.34
N GLU A 140 22.02 4.38 7.58
CA GLU A 140 20.61 4.41 7.19
C GLU A 140 19.85 5.59 7.83
N ARG A 141 20.12 5.88 9.13
CA ARG A 141 19.53 7.07 9.78
C ARG A 141 19.99 8.37 9.13
N SER A 142 21.23 8.44 8.66
CA SER A 142 21.73 9.62 7.95
C SER A 142 21.06 9.78 6.58
N VAL A 143 20.87 8.69 5.84
CA VAL A 143 20.12 8.66 4.58
C VAL A 143 18.65 9.05 4.82
N ALA A 144 17.99 8.45 5.81
CA ALA A 144 16.61 8.76 6.16
C ALA A 144 16.43 10.26 6.52
N ARG A 145 17.40 10.85 7.22
CA ARG A 145 17.39 12.28 7.54
C ARG A 145 17.54 13.14 6.28
N ALA A 146 18.41 12.77 5.35
CA ALA A 146 18.54 13.45 4.06
C ALA A 146 17.24 13.36 3.24
N MET A 147 16.58 12.20 3.22
CA MET A 147 15.31 11.98 2.51
C MET A 147 14.11 12.74 3.10
N ARG A 148 14.24 13.28 4.31
CA ARG A 148 13.22 14.16 4.94
C ARG A 148 13.58 15.64 4.83
N SER A 149 14.73 15.96 4.25
CA SER A 149 15.24 17.34 4.14
C SER A 149 14.93 17.93 2.78
N PRO A 150 14.44 19.18 2.69
CA PRO A 150 14.29 19.89 1.42
C PRO A 150 15.58 19.97 0.62
N LEU A 151 16.76 19.96 1.28
CA LEU A 151 18.07 19.95 0.63
C LEU A 151 18.38 18.60 -0.05
N GLY A 152 17.84 17.48 0.47
CA GLY A 152 18.08 16.14 -0.08
C GLY A 152 17.09 15.73 -1.16
N VAL A 153 15.81 16.15 -1.03
CA VAL A 153 14.72 15.69 -1.90
C VAL A 153 13.91 16.82 -2.55
N GLY A 154 14.36 18.07 -2.38
CA GLY A 154 13.64 19.23 -2.90
C GLY A 154 12.31 19.49 -2.16
N ALA A 155 11.36 20.10 -2.87
CA ALA A 155 10.05 20.48 -2.30
C ALA A 155 8.98 19.39 -2.39
N SER A 156 9.34 18.13 -2.63
CA SER A 156 8.39 17.04 -2.78
C SER A 156 7.61 16.79 -1.50
N ARG A 157 6.30 17.06 -1.54
CA ARG A 157 5.41 17.02 -0.35
C ARG A 157 5.32 15.63 0.28
N PHE A 158 5.43 14.56 -0.49
CA PHE A 158 5.38 13.19 0.05
C PHE A 158 6.63 12.79 0.86
N HIS A 159 7.73 13.56 0.76
CA HIS A 159 8.93 13.41 1.60
C HIS A 159 8.97 14.39 2.76
N THR A 160 8.52 15.63 2.54
CA THR A 160 8.71 16.71 3.51
C THR A 160 7.47 17.00 4.36
N GLY A 161 6.31 16.43 3.98
CA GLY A 161 5.02 16.74 4.59
C GLY A 161 4.44 18.05 4.04
N GLY A 162 3.57 18.70 4.80
CA GLY A 162 2.96 19.97 4.39
C GLY A 162 1.42 19.99 4.50
N GLY A 163 0.85 19.02 5.23
CA GLY A 163 -0.61 18.91 5.43
C GLY A 163 -1.33 18.25 4.25
N ALA A 164 -2.62 18.01 4.44
CA ALA A 164 -3.49 17.44 3.40
C ALA A 164 -3.70 18.43 2.24
N GLY A 165 -3.82 17.90 1.03
CA GLY A 165 -4.08 18.69 -0.18
C GLY A 165 -3.61 18.01 -1.44
N GLU A 166 -3.91 18.60 -2.58
CA GLU A 166 -3.50 18.10 -3.90
C GLU A 166 -1.97 18.08 -4.06
N THR A 167 -1.46 17.04 -4.74
CA THR A 167 -0.04 16.86 -5.01
C THR A 167 0.16 16.07 -6.30
N ASP A 168 1.31 16.26 -6.96
CA ASP A 168 1.65 15.57 -8.20
C ASP A 168 1.99 14.09 -7.98
N THR A 169 2.42 13.73 -6.76
CA THR A 169 2.87 12.38 -6.42
C THR A 169 2.55 12.05 -4.97
N VAL A 170 2.19 10.80 -4.71
CA VAL A 170 1.91 10.27 -3.37
C VAL A 170 2.79 9.05 -3.09
N TYR A 171 3.06 8.81 -1.80
CA TYR A 171 3.71 7.60 -1.33
C TYR A 171 2.65 6.53 -1.00
N LEU A 172 2.90 5.27 -1.39
CA LEU A 172 2.01 4.13 -1.17
C LEU A 172 0.56 4.39 -1.63
N GLY A 173 0.40 4.80 -2.90
CA GLY A 173 -0.87 5.26 -3.44
C GLY A 173 -2.01 4.25 -3.34
N ALA A 174 -3.20 4.77 -3.05
CA ALA A 174 -4.48 4.08 -3.10
C ALA A 174 -5.29 4.60 -4.30
N PHE A 175 -5.86 3.68 -5.09
CA PHE A 175 -6.53 3.97 -6.36
C PHE A 175 -7.88 3.25 -6.42
N ARG A 176 -8.83 3.81 -7.16
CA ARG A 176 -9.95 3.00 -7.64
C ARG A 176 -9.47 2.11 -8.79
N LYS A 177 -9.75 0.81 -8.71
CA LYS A 177 -9.30 -0.15 -9.73
C LYS A 177 -9.76 0.20 -11.14
N GLU A 178 -10.96 0.75 -11.27
CA GLU A 178 -11.54 1.18 -12.54
C GLU A 178 -10.83 2.37 -13.21
N GLU A 179 -10.06 3.13 -12.44
CA GLU A 179 -9.29 4.28 -12.94
C GLU A 179 -7.87 3.89 -13.40
N ILE A 180 -7.42 2.69 -13.06
CA ILE A 180 -6.09 2.21 -13.45
C ILE A 180 -6.10 1.86 -14.94
N GLY A 181 -5.20 2.50 -15.71
CA GLY A 181 -5.06 2.27 -17.15
C GLY A 181 -5.91 3.17 -18.03
N ARG A 182 -6.58 4.19 -17.46
CA ARG A 182 -7.32 5.22 -18.23
C ARG A 182 -6.53 6.50 -18.50
N ALA A 183 -5.25 6.55 -18.10
CA ALA A 183 -4.36 7.68 -18.31
C ALA A 183 -3.63 7.61 -19.66
#